data_dbf6667111f019aff5e59b49f85382f8
#
_entry.id   dbf6667111f019aff5e59b49f85382f8
#
_cell.length_a   1.000
_cell.length_b   1.000
_cell.length_c   1.000
_cell.angle_alpha   90.00
_cell.angle_beta   90.00
_cell.angle_gamma   90.00
#
_symmetry.space_group_name_H-M   'P 1'
#
loop_
_entity.id
_entity.type
_entity.pdbx_description
1 polymer ?
#
loop_
_entity_poly.entity_id
_entity_poly.type
_entity_poly.pdbx_seq_one_letter_code
_entity_poly.pdbx_strand_id
1 'polypeptide(L)'
;ACFAKMLTGTDENIKDSIRKLSQLLYKHHGKKAVIIIDEYDVPLDKAYQNGYYREMVSLIRGLFGQALKTNDYLQFAFLTGCLRVSKESIFTGLNNFKVLSIMDSRFDEQFGFTDVEVKNLLASYGLASHFPETKEWYDGYHFGNADVYCPWDVINYVDELNYDQTVEPQDYWSNSSGNAIVRRLIDKADVQTKDEIERLIMGCLLYTSPSPRDAHES
;
A
#
# COMPACT_ATOMS: atom_id res chain seq x y z
N ALA A 1 -4.55 25.19 23.26
CA ALA A 1 -5.95 25.05 23.70
C ALA A 1 -6.84 24.35 22.67
N CYS A 2 -6.63 24.55 21.34
CA CYS A 2 -7.45 23.91 20.30
C CYS A 2 -7.14 22.39 20.15
N PHE A 3 -5.88 21.98 20.23
CA PHE A 3 -5.43 20.58 20.12
C PHE A 3 -5.93 19.70 21.28
N ALA A 4 -5.97 20.23 22.50
CA ALA A 4 -6.46 19.50 23.67
C ALA A 4 -7.98 19.20 23.59
N LYS A 5 -8.76 20.09 22.99
CA LYS A 5 -10.19 19.85 22.72
C LYS A 5 -10.47 18.80 21.65
N MET A 6 -9.52 18.55 20.73
CA MET A 6 -9.63 17.47 19.73
C MET A 6 -9.47 16.08 20.36
N LEU A 7 -8.64 15.94 21.40
CA LEU A 7 -8.38 14.66 22.08
C LEU A 7 -9.50 14.23 23.04
N THR A 8 -10.41 15.15 23.43
CA THR A 8 -11.56 14.86 24.32
C THR A 8 -12.90 14.96 23.59
N GLY A 9 -12.86 14.95 22.26
CA GLY A 9 -14.04 15.23 21.43
C GLY A 9 -14.91 14.01 21.17
N THR A 10 -16.16 14.31 20.86
CA THR A 10 -17.13 13.35 20.31
C THR A 10 -16.63 12.80 18.97
N ASP A 11 -17.17 11.65 18.52
CA ASP A 11 -16.88 11.05 17.20
C ASP A 11 -16.96 12.05 16.04
N GLU A 12 -17.88 13.03 16.12
CA GLU A 12 -18.00 14.08 15.10
C GLU A 12 -16.78 15.01 15.05
N ASN A 13 -16.19 15.34 16.19
CA ASN A 13 -14.98 16.15 16.23
C ASN A 13 -13.77 15.40 15.63
N ILE A 14 -13.70 14.08 15.81
CA ILE A 14 -12.67 13.25 15.20
C ILE A 14 -12.87 13.20 13.68
N LYS A 15 -14.10 12.96 13.21
CA LYS A 15 -14.43 12.92 11.78
C LYS A 15 -14.08 14.24 11.06
N ASP A 16 -14.21 15.38 11.73
CA ASP A 16 -13.92 16.71 11.17
C ASP A 16 -12.46 17.19 11.38
N SER A 17 -11.64 16.42 12.08
CA SER A 17 -10.30 16.85 12.54
C SER A 17 -9.36 17.20 11.39
N ILE A 18 -9.27 16.37 10.34
CA ILE A 18 -8.38 16.58 9.19
C ILE A 18 -8.83 17.80 8.38
N ARG A 19 -10.13 17.99 8.17
CA ARG A 19 -10.66 19.17 7.49
C ARG A 19 -10.35 20.45 8.28
N LYS A 20 -10.53 20.44 9.59
CA LYS A 20 -10.17 21.58 10.46
C LYS A 20 -8.68 21.87 10.42
N LEU A 21 -7.83 20.84 10.45
CA LEU A 21 -6.39 21.02 10.31
C LEU A 21 -6.04 21.67 8.97
N SER A 22 -6.62 21.17 7.86
CA SER A 22 -6.44 21.75 6.53
C SER A 22 -6.83 23.22 6.49
N GLN A 23 -7.93 23.58 7.13
CA GLN A 23 -8.38 24.98 7.24
C GLN A 23 -7.38 25.86 8.02
N LEU A 24 -6.86 25.36 9.13
CA LEU A 24 -5.87 26.09 9.93
C LEU A 24 -4.56 26.29 9.17
N LEU A 25 -4.09 25.26 8.47
CA LEU A 25 -2.91 25.33 7.60
C LEU A 25 -3.11 26.34 6.47
N TYR A 26 -4.29 26.33 5.83
CA TYR A 26 -4.62 27.29 4.80
C TYR A 26 -4.62 28.73 5.33
N LYS A 27 -5.22 28.97 6.50
CA LYS A 27 -5.24 30.29 7.14
C LYS A 27 -3.84 30.79 7.49
N HIS A 28 -2.94 29.88 7.85
CA HIS A 28 -1.57 30.24 8.24
C HIS A 28 -0.65 30.43 7.02
N HIS A 29 -0.72 29.53 6.05
CA HIS A 29 0.22 29.48 4.92
C HIS A 29 -0.33 30.07 3.62
N GLY A 30 -1.63 30.35 3.52
CA GLY A 30 -2.28 30.82 2.29
C GLY A 30 -2.33 29.76 1.16
N LYS A 31 -1.98 28.51 1.43
CA LYS A 31 -1.93 27.42 0.45
C LYS A 31 -2.83 26.26 0.90
N LYS A 32 -3.47 25.61 -0.07
CA LYS A 32 -4.28 24.42 0.19
C LYS A 32 -3.42 23.25 0.65
N ALA A 33 -3.98 22.41 1.51
CA ALA A 33 -3.29 21.25 2.08
C ALA A 33 -3.22 20.08 1.07
N VAL A 34 -2.13 19.35 1.10
CA VAL A 34 -2.01 18.01 0.53
C VAL A 34 -2.22 17.02 1.66
N ILE A 35 -3.08 16.01 1.45
CA ILE A 35 -3.33 14.96 2.42
C ILE A 35 -2.74 13.66 1.90
N ILE A 36 -1.82 13.08 2.65
CA ILE A 36 -1.20 11.78 2.35
C ILE A 36 -1.57 10.84 3.49
N ILE A 37 -2.18 9.71 3.16
CA ILE A 37 -2.58 8.66 4.11
C ILE A 37 -1.99 7.35 3.64
N ASP A 38 -1.06 6.83 4.42
CA ASP A 38 -0.46 5.54 4.19
C ASP A 38 -1.18 4.45 4.99
N GLU A 39 -1.26 3.24 4.43
CA GLU A 39 -1.88 2.08 5.08
C GLU A 39 -3.29 2.34 5.63
N TYR A 40 -4.17 2.96 4.82
CA TYR A 40 -5.54 3.31 5.25
C TYR A 40 -6.37 2.09 5.72
N ASP A 41 -5.98 0.90 5.34
CA ASP A 41 -6.66 -0.37 5.63
C ASP A 41 -6.22 -1.00 6.97
N VAL A 42 -5.06 -0.66 7.51
CA VAL A 42 -4.54 -1.24 8.77
C VAL A 42 -5.50 -1.04 9.96
N PRO A 43 -6.10 0.14 10.20
CA PRO A 43 -7.08 0.29 11.28
C PRO A 43 -8.32 -0.60 11.11
N LEU A 44 -8.72 -0.87 9.87
CA LEU A 44 -9.87 -1.73 9.56
C LEU A 44 -9.56 -3.19 9.85
N ASP A 45 -8.36 -3.66 9.50
CA ASP A 45 -7.93 -5.02 9.80
C ASP A 45 -7.85 -5.24 11.32
N LYS A 46 -7.22 -4.32 12.06
CA LYS A 46 -7.17 -4.38 13.53
C LYS A 46 -8.56 -4.37 14.16
N ALA A 47 -9.48 -3.54 13.64
CA ALA A 47 -10.85 -3.49 14.12
C ALA A 47 -11.62 -4.80 13.82
N TYR A 48 -11.37 -5.42 12.69
CA TYR A 48 -11.93 -6.73 12.36
C TYR A 48 -11.45 -7.82 13.32
N GLN A 49 -10.16 -7.83 13.64
CA GLN A 49 -9.58 -8.78 14.59
C GLN A 49 -10.14 -8.63 16.00
N ASN A 50 -10.48 -7.41 16.41
CA ASN A 50 -10.94 -7.06 17.76
C ASN A 50 -12.46 -6.89 17.86
N GLY A 51 -13.25 -7.17 16.79
CA GLY A 51 -14.70 -7.24 16.82
C GLY A 51 -15.46 -5.91 16.73
N TYR A 52 -14.77 -4.78 16.40
CA TYR A 52 -15.41 -3.45 16.24
C TYR A 52 -15.27 -2.88 14.82
N TYR A 53 -15.29 -3.76 13.82
CA TYR A 53 -15.13 -3.39 12.40
C TYR A 53 -16.16 -2.36 11.92
N ARG A 54 -17.43 -2.52 12.31
CA ARG A 54 -18.53 -1.64 11.86
C ARG A 54 -18.35 -0.21 12.37
N GLU A 55 -17.95 -0.05 13.61
CA GLU A 55 -17.68 1.22 14.27
C GLU A 55 -16.48 1.92 13.59
N MET A 56 -15.41 1.18 13.32
CA MET A 56 -14.23 1.69 12.63
C MET A 56 -14.56 2.12 11.19
N VAL A 57 -15.33 1.33 10.43
CA VAL A 57 -15.81 1.70 9.09
C VAL A 57 -16.61 3.01 9.14
N SER A 58 -17.50 3.16 10.13
CA SER A 58 -18.31 4.39 10.30
C SER A 58 -17.43 5.61 10.60
N LEU A 59 -16.41 5.44 11.45
CA LEU A 59 -15.48 6.50 11.80
C LEU A 59 -14.63 6.93 10.59
N ILE A 60 -13.98 5.98 9.91
CA ILE A 60 -13.11 6.24 8.75
C ILE A 60 -13.91 6.83 7.60
N ARG A 61 -15.10 6.30 7.31
CA ARG A 61 -16.00 6.87 6.29
C ARG A 61 -16.35 8.33 6.58
N GLY A 62 -16.66 8.66 7.83
CA GLY A 62 -16.94 10.03 8.24
C GLY A 62 -15.71 10.92 8.11
N LEU A 63 -14.55 10.45 8.56
CA LEU A 63 -13.27 11.15 8.48
C LEU A 63 -12.90 11.48 7.03
N PHE A 64 -12.93 10.47 6.15
CA PHE A 64 -12.61 10.65 4.74
C PHE A 64 -13.66 11.49 4.02
N GLY A 65 -14.94 11.33 4.35
CA GLY A 65 -16.01 12.16 3.80
C GLY A 65 -15.79 13.65 4.05
N GLN A 66 -15.43 14.03 5.27
CA GLN A 66 -15.14 15.41 5.62
C GLN A 66 -13.80 15.91 5.06
N ALA A 67 -12.76 15.07 5.11
CA ALA A 67 -11.42 15.46 4.69
C ALA A 67 -11.26 15.58 3.18
N LEU A 68 -11.94 14.70 2.41
CA LEU A 68 -11.63 14.47 0.99
C LEU A 68 -12.75 14.91 0.05
N LYS A 69 -14.02 14.93 0.49
CA LYS A 69 -15.15 15.31 -0.38
C LYS A 69 -15.59 16.75 -0.23
N THR A 70 -15.67 17.25 1.01
CA THR A 70 -16.25 18.57 1.34
C THR A 70 -15.22 19.50 1.98
N ASN A 71 -13.97 19.43 1.52
CA ASN A 71 -12.86 20.20 2.07
C ASN A 71 -12.35 21.23 1.04
N ASP A 72 -12.80 22.48 1.15
CA ASP A 72 -12.40 23.58 0.28
C ASP A 72 -10.90 23.92 0.39
N TYR A 73 -10.25 23.46 1.46
CA TYR A 73 -8.84 23.69 1.78
C TYR A 73 -7.93 22.57 1.28
N LEU A 74 -8.48 21.56 0.62
CA LEU A 74 -7.76 20.44 0.03
C LEU A 74 -7.24 20.80 -1.36
N GLN A 75 -5.95 20.56 -1.62
CA GLN A 75 -5.36 20.63 -2.94
C GLN A 75 -5.55 19.31 -3.69
N PHE A 76 -5.04 18.24 -3.11
CA PHE A 76 -5.28 16.86 -3.51
C PHE A 76 -4.99 15.89 -2.35
N ALA A 77 -5.40 14.65 -2.51
CA ALA A 77 -5.10 13.59 -1.55
C ALA A 77 -4.57 12.34 -2.24
N PHE A 78 -3.67 11.65 -1.54
CA PHE A 78 -3.09 10.39 -1.94
C PHE A 78 -3.26 9.38 -0.79
N LEU A 79 -3.85 8.23 -1.09
CA LEU A 79 -4.09 7.16 -0.12
C LEU A 79 -3.47 5.87 -0.63
N THR A 80 -2.70 5.18 0.23
CA THR A 80 -2.14 3.85 -0.04
C THR A 80 -2.70 2.81 0.90
N GLY A 81 -2.70 1.55 0.49
CA GLY A 81 -3.10 0.41 1.29
C GLY A 81 -2.85 -0.90 0.57
N CYS A 82 -2.65 -1.96 1.33
CA CYS A 82 -2.40 -3.31 0.80
C CYS A 82 -3.66 -3.99 0.28
N LEU A 83 -4.82 -3.69 0.92
CA LEU A 83 -6.08 -4.33 0.58
C LEU A 83 -7.01 -3.33 -0.12
N ARG A 84 -7.54 -3.75 -1.26
CA ARG A 84 -8.65 -3.04 -1.88
C ARG A 84 -9.91 -3.29 -1.04
N VAL A 85 -10.11 -2.46 -0.01
CA VAL A 85 -11.37 -2.49 0.73
C VAL A 85 -12.51 -2.15 -0.22
N SER A 86 -13.53 -3.00 -0.30
CA SER A 86 -14.64 -2.84 -1.26
C SER A 86 -15.23 -1.41 -1.16
N LYS A 87 -15.60 -0.85 -2.32
CA LYS A 87 -16.18 0.51 -2.39
C LYS A 87 -17.40 0.70 -1.46
N GLU A 88 -18.04 -0.38 -1.09
CA GLU A 88 -19.25 -0.40 -0.27
C GLU A 88 -19.01 -0.12 1.22
N SER A 89 -17.75 -0.16 1.69
CA SER A 89 -17.47 0.05 3.12
C SER A 89 -17.07 1.47 3.45
N ILE A 90 -15.86 1.90 3.10
CA ILE A 90 -15.31 3.22 3.52
C ILE A 90 -15.39 4.30 2.45
N PHE A 91 -15.37 3.93 1.17
CA PHE A 91 -15.40 4.87 0.05
C PHE A 91 -16.80 5.13 -0.50
N THR A 92 -17.85 4.61 0.14
CA THR A 92 -19.23 4.90 -0.27
C THR A 92 -19.51 6.41 -0.19
N GLY A 93 -19.93 6.97 -1.32
CA GLY A 93 -20.19 8.39 -1.45
C GLY A 93 -18.98 9.26 -1.78
N LEU A 94 -17.78 8.67 -1.93
CA LEU A 94 -16.59 9.35 -2.44
C LEU A 94 -16.41 8.98 -3.93
N ASN A 95 -16.92 9.82 -4.84
CA ASN A 95 -16.97 9.53 -6.28
C ASN A 95 -15.79 10.12 -7.05
N ASN A 96 -14.91 10.85 -6.38
CA ASN A 96 -13.82 11.64 -6.97
C ASN A 96 -12.45 10.96 -6.86
N PHE A 97 -12.40 9.66 -6.53
CA PHE A 97 -11.16 8.90 -6.50
C PHE A 97 -10.89 8.19 -7.80
N LYS A 98 -9.63 8.26 -8.23
CA LYS A 98 -9.06 7.30 -9.16
C LYS A 98 -8.35 6.23 -8.33
N VAL A 99 -8.80 4.99 -8.46
CA VAL A 99 -8.16 3.83 -7.81
C VAL A 99 -7.19 3.23 -8.82
N LEU A 100 -5.95 3.02 -8.38
CA LEU A 100 -4.89 2.36 -9.12
C LEU A 100 -4.45 1.12 -8.34
N SER A 101 -4.02 0.11 -9.05
CA SER A 101 -3.52 -1.15 -8.51
C SER A 101 -2.16 -1.49 -9.10
N ILE A 102 -1.54 -2.55 -8.64
CA ILE A 102 -0.30 -3.08 -9.22
C ILE A 102 -0.44 -3.52 -10.69
N MET A 103 -1.67 -3.62 -11.20
CA MET A 103 -1.96 -3.96 -12.61
C MET A 103 -1.99 -2.74 -13.52
N ASP A 104 -2.00 -1.52 -12.96
CA ASP A 104 -2.05 -0.29 -13.73
C ASP A 104 -0.63 0.15 -14.14
N SER A 105 -0.46 0.56 -15.40
CA SER A 105 0.81 1.11 -15.91
C SER A 105 1.12 2.52 -15.40
N ARG A 106 0.21 3.14 -14.66
CA ARG A 106 0.41 4.44 -14.08
C ARG A 106 1.02 4.31 -12.70
N PHE A 107 2.22 4.82 -12.49
CA PHE A 107 3.01 4.72 -11.26
C PHE A 107 3.56 3.31 -10.98
N ASP A 108 3.75 2.50 -12.01
CA ASP A 108 4.27 1.15 -11.91
C ASP A 108 5.75 1.08 -11.46
N GLU A 109 6.53 2.15 -11.69
CA GLU A 109 7.93 2.24 -11.25
C GLU A 109 8.12 2.90 -9.87
N GLN A 110 7.06 3.43 -9.22
CA GLN A 110 7.19 4.24 -8.01
C GLN A 110 7.16 3.46 -6.69
N PHE A 111 6.80 2.19 -6.73
CA PHE A 111 6.66 1.35 -5.52
C PHE A 111 7.72 0.24 -5.41
N GLY A 112 8.80 0.37 -6.16
CA GLY A 112 9.95 -0.52 -6.14
C GLY A 112 11.15 0.17 -6.73
N PHE A 113 12.31 -0.48 -6.75
CA PHE A 113 13.45 0.00 -7.52
C PHE A 113 13.43 -0.61 -8.91
N THR A 114 13.73 0.20 -9.91
CA THR A 114 13.96 -0.25 -11.29
C THR A 114 15.37 -0.80 -11.47
N ASP A 115 15.61 -1.56 -12.53
CA ASP A 115 16.95 -2.04 -12.95
C ASP A 115 17.99 -0.90 -12.97
N VAL A 116 17.59 0.27 -13.46
CA VAL A 116 18.48 1.45 -13.57
C VAL A 116 18.84 1.99 -12.19
N GLU A 117 17.87 2.06 -11.28
CA GLU A 117 18.09 2.56 -9.92
C GLU A 117 18.98 1.61 -9.12
N VAL A 118 18.74 0.28 -9.22
CA VAL A 118 19.58 -0.71 -8.55
C VAL A 118 21.01 -0.68 -9.08
N LYS A 119 21.23 -0.59 -10.41
CA LYS A 119 22.56 -0.42 -11.01
C LYS A 119 23.26 0.82 -10.50
N ASN A 120 22.57 1.94 -10.47
CA ASN A 120 23.12 3.20 -9.99
C ASN A 120 23.46 3.15 -8.49
N LEU A 121 22.59 2.53 -7.69
CA LEU A 121 22.81 2.33 -6.27
C LEU A 121 24.09 1.51 -6.02
N LEU A 122 24.18 0.32 -6.61
CA LEU A 122 25.37 -0.54 -6.50
C LEU A 122 26.64 0.15 -6.99
N ALA A 123 26.57 0.85 -8.12
CA ALA A 123 27.71 1.60 -8.65
C ALA A 123 28.18 2.73 -7.70
N SER A 124 27.27 3.40 -7.01
CA SER A 124 27.61 4.47 -6.06
C SER A 124 28.39 3.97 -4.84
N TYR A 125 28.24 2.68 -4.49
CA TYR A 125 28.99 2.01 -3.43
C TYR A 125 30.19 1.19 -3.94
N GLY A 126 30.50 1.22 -5.25
CA GLY A 126 31.58 0.43 -5.83
C GLY A 126 31.26 -1.07 -5.94
N LEU A 127 29.98 -1.43 -5.88
CA LEU A 127 29.47 -2.81 -5.84
C LEU A 127 28.82 -3.24 -7.17
N ALA A 128 29.18 -2.60 -8.29
CA ALA A 128 28.54 -2.86 -9.59
C ALA A 128 28.63 -4.32 -10.07
N SER A 129 29.64 -5.07 -9.63
CA SER A 129 29.80 -6.50 -9.93
C SER A 129 28.73 -7.40 -9.34
N HIS A 130 28.04 -6.96 -8.29
CA HIS A 130 26.97 -7.69 -7.58
C HIS A 130 25.59 -7.53 -8.21
N PHE A 131 25.47 -6.77 -9.31
CA PHE A 131 24.17 -6.57 -9.97
C PHE A 131 23.52 -7.89 -10.46
N PRO A 132 24.24 -8.84 -11.09
CA PRO A 132 23.60 -10.07 -11.57
C PRO A 132 22.93 -10.89 -10.45
N GLU A 133 23.59 -11.05 -9.31
CA GLU A 133 23.04 -11.78 -8.17
C GLU A 133 21.94 -11.00 -7.46
N THR A 134 22.08 -9.67 -7.34
CA THR A 134 21.02 -8.80 -6.82
C THR A 134 19.74 -8.94 -7.66
N LYS A 135 19.90 -9.02 -8.99
CA LYS A 135 18.77 -9.21 -9.90
C LYS A 135 18.15 -10.58 -9.71
N GLU A 136 18.94 -11.64 -9.67
CA GLU A 136 18.44 -13.00 -9.51
C GLU A 136 17.62 -13.18 -8.22
N TRP A 137 18.03 -12.53 -7.14
CA TRP A 137 17.40 -12.70 -5.83
C TRP A 137 16.23 -11.75 -5.55
N TYR A 138 16.29 -10.50 -6.03
CA TYR A 138 15.37 -9.44 -5.58
C TYR A 138 14.49 -8.85 -6.68
N ASP A 139 14.70 -9.22 -7.95
CA ASP A 139 13.82 -8.90 -9.07
C ASP A 139 12.69 -9.91 -9.14
N GLY A 140 11.52 -9.56 -8.64
CA GLY A 140 10.41 -10.53 -8.55
C GLY A 140 9.03 -9.92 -8.58
N TYR A 141 8.91 -8.60 -8.70
CA TYR A 141 7.63 -7.92 -8.75
C TYR A 141 7.40 -7.33 -10.14
N HIS A 142 6.24 -7.64 -10.72
CA HIS A 142 5.79 -7.07 -11.99
C HIS A 142 4.60 -6.16 -11.73
N PHE A 143 4.77 -4.84 -11.88
CA PHE A 143 3.75 -3.83 -11.70
C PHE A 143 3.46 -3.15 -13.04
N GLY A 144 2.20 -3.21 -13.52
CA GLY A 144 1.84 -2.62 -14.79
C GLY A 144 2.68 -3.17 -15.95
N ASN A 145 3.65 -2.40 -16.41
CA ASN A 145 4.61 -2.76 -17.45
C ASN A 145 6.07 -2.80 -16.93
N ALA A 146 6.29 -2.63 -15.63
CA ALA A 146 7.61 -2.51 -15.04
C ALA A 146 7.94 -3.72 -14.15
N ASP A 147 9.17 -4.23 -14.29
CA ASP A 147 9.77 -5.14 -13.34
C ASP A 147 10.49 -4.31 -12.28
N VAL A 148 10.19 -4.59 -11.02
CA VAL A 148 10.72 -3.81 -9.90
C VAL A 148 11.22 -4.72 -8.78
N TYR A 149 12.21 -4.22 -8.06
CA TYR A 149 12.85 -4.88 -6.92
C TYR A 149 12.21 -4.42 -5.62
N CYS A 150 12.18 -5.29 -4.61
CA CYS A 150 11.84 -4.90 -3.25
C CYS A 150 12.93 -3.96 -2.69
N PRO A 151 12.62 -2.67 -2.40
CA PRO A 151 13.63 -1.73 -1.92
C PRO A 151 14.28 -2.15 -0.60
N TRP A 152 13.51 -2.78 0.30
CA TRP A 152 14.02 -3.25 1.58
C TRP A 152 15.12 -4.28 1.44
N ASP A 153 14.91 -5.28 0.60
CA ASP A 153 15.89 -6.35 0.37
C ASP A 153 17.15 -5.79 -0.28
N VAL A 154 17.00 -4.97 -1.32
CA VAL A 154 18.14 -4.36 -2.04
C VAL A 154 18.97 -3.48 -1.10
N ILE A 155 18.32 -2.63 -0.27
CA ILE A 155 19.04 -1.72 0.62
C ILE A 155 19.82 -2.52 1.69
N ASN A 156 19.19 -3.53 2.31
CA ASN A 156 19.86 -4.35 3.31
C ASN A 156 21.02 -5.14 2.73
N TYR A 157 20.86 -5.70 1.52
CA TYR A 157 21.93 -6.42 0.85
C TYR A 157 23.11 -5.49 0.51
N VAL A 158 22.85 -4.30 -0.01
CA VAL A 158 23.90 -3.28 -0.27
C VAL A 158 24.59 -2.86 1.00
N ASP A 159 23.87 -2.71 2.10
CA ASP A 159 24.47 -2.36 3.41
C ASP A 159 25.42 -3.46 3.89
N GLU A 160 25.04 -4.73 3.83
CA GLU A 160 25.90 -5.84 4.20
C GLU A 160 27.13 -5.97 3.28
N LEU A 161 26.94 -5.87 1.96
CA LEU A 161 28.05 -5.88 0.98
C LEU A 161 29.07 -4.74 1.20
N ASN A 162 28.62 -3.62 1.75
CA ASN A 162 29.50 -2.49 2.07
C ASN A 162 30.46 -2.83 3.23
N TYR A 163 30.11 -3.77 4.11
CA TYR A 163 30.97 -4.27 5.17
C TYR A 163 31.78 -5.50 4.72
N ASP A 164 31.14 -6.42 4.01
CA ASP A 164 31.80 -7.65 3.53
C ASP A 164 31.25 -8.02 2.15
N GLN A 165 32.06 -7.83 1.13
CA GLN A 165 31.71 -8.11 -0.27
C GLN A 165 31.60 -9.62 -0.59
N THR A 166 31.80 -10.50 0.38
CA THR A 166 31.65 -11.95 0.23
C THR A 166 30.30 -12.47 0.74
N VAL A 167 29.44 -11.59 1.25
CA VAL A 167 28.11 -11.95 1.76
C VAL A 167 27.22 -12.41 0.61
N GLU A 168 26.58 -13.58 0.80
CA GLU A 168 25.57 -14.07 -0.14
C GLU A 168 24.21 -13.38 0.10
N PRO A 169 23.41 -13.21 -0.96
CA PRO A 169 22.07 -12.67 -0.82
C PRO A 169 21.21 -13.52 0.11
N GLN A 170 20.31 -12.90 0.85
CA GLN A 170 19.34 -13.56 1.74
C GLN A 170 18.01 -12.85 1.73
N ASP A 171 16.98 -13.50 2.27
CA ASP A 171 15.64 -12.93 2.40
C ASP A 171 15.56 -12.02 3.65
N TYR A 172 15.55 -10.71 3.42
CA TYR A 172 15.42 -9.70 4.47
C TYR A 172 13.96 -9.34 4.78
N TRP A 173 13.05 -9.60 3.83
CA TRP A 173 11.66 -9.18 3.96
C TRP A 173 10.82 -10.12 4.83
N SER A 174 11.04 -11.42 4.80
CA SER A 174 10.18 -12.42 5.45
C SER A 174 10.01 -12.21 6.95
N ASN A 175 10.97 -11.56 7.61
CA ASN A 175 10.96 -11.27 9.04
C ASN A 175 10.55 -9.83 9.39
N SER A 176 10.31 -8.96 8.40
CA SER A 176 10.07 -7.53 8.61
C SER A 176 8.60 -7.18 8.80
N SER A 177 7.69 -7.96 8.28
CA SER A 177 6.25 -7.70 8.36
C SER A 177 5.46 -8.86 8.98
N GLY A 178 4.41 -8.50 9.74
CA GLY A 178 3.48 -9.50 10.26
C GLY A 178 2.57 -10.03 9.15
N ASN A 179 2.92 -11.18 8.56
CA ASN A 179 2.11 -11.88 7.54
C ASN A 179 0.78 -12.43 8.08
N ALA A 180 0.25 -11.86 9.18
CA ALA A 180 -0.93 -12.35 9.88
C ALA A 180 -2.19 -12.33 9.02
N ILE A 181 -2.36 -11.31 8.16
CA ILE A 181 -3.51 -11.22 7.25
C ILE A 181 -3.44 -12.33 6.21
N VAL A 182 -2.30 -12.49 5.55
CA VAL A 182 -2.09 -13.49 4.50
C VAL A 182 -2.26 -14.90 5.07
N ARG A 183 -1.63 -15.20 6.20
CA ARG A 183 -1.80 -16.49 6.90
C ARG A 183 -3.26 -16.77 7.20
N ARG A 184 -3.98 -15.81 7.76
CA ARG A 184 -5.41 -15.97 8.09
C ARG A 184 -6.29 -16.18 6.86
N LEU A 185 -5.98 -15.52 5.73
CA LEU A 185 -6.70 -15.72 4.47
C LEU A 185 -6.43 -17.13 3.93
N ILE A 186 -5.18 -17.59 3.94
CA ILE A 186 -4.81 -18.95 3.54
C ILE A 186 -5.44 -19.99 4.46
N ASP A 187 -5.44 -19.78 5.78
CA ASP A 187 -6.05 -20.70 6.75
C ASP A 187 -7.56 -20.88 6.52
N LYS A 188 -8.25 -19.80 6.13
CA LYS A 188 -9.69 -19.79 5.84
C LYS A 188 -10.04 -20.17 4.41
N ALA A 189 -9.06 -20.26 3.52
CA ALA A 189 -9.27 -20.62 2.13
C ALA A 189 -9.74 -22.08 2.03
N ASP A 190 -10.62 -22.35 1.07
CA ASP A 190 -11.00 -23.70 0.72
C ASP A 190 -9.85 -24.48 0.05
N VAL A 191 -10.07 -25.78 -0.16
CA VAL A 191 -9.04 -26.65 -0.74
C VAL A 191 -8.66 -26.22 -2.15
N GLN A 192 -9.63 -25.75 -2.95
CA GLN A 192 -9.39 -25.31 -4.30
C GLN A 192 -8.49 -24.07 -4.34
N THR A 193 -8.78 -23.07 -3.51
CA THR A 193 -7.95 -21.84 -3.41
C THR A 193 -6.54 -22.16 -2.93
N LYS A 194 -6.37 -23.11 -2.00
CA LYS A 194 -5.03 -23.54 -1.54
C LYS A 194 -4.24 -24.21 -2.66
N ASP A 195 -4.86 -25.09 -3.42
CA ASP A 195 -4.24 -25.73 -4.60
C ASP A 195 -3.84 -24.68 -5.66
N GLU A 196 -4.68 -23.68 -5.91
CA GLU A 196 -4.38 -22.59 -6.82
C GLU A 196 -3.17 -21.77 -6.33
N ILE A 197 -3.08 -21.48 -5.02
CA ILE A 197 -1.91 -20.79 -4.42
C ILE A 197 -0.65 -21.63 -4.57
N GLU A 198 -0.70 -22.94 -4.29
CA GLU A 198 0.44 -23.85 -4.48
C GLU A 198 0.90 -23.88 -5.95
N ARG A 199 -0.03 -23.92 -6.90
CA ARG A 199 0.27 -23.85 -8.33
C ARG A 199 0.92 -22.54 -8.73
N LEU A 200 0.49 -21.41 -8.18
CA LEU A 200 1.13 -20.09 -8.38
C LEU A 200 2.57 -20.08 -7.86
N ILE A 201 2.80 -20.62 -6.67
CA ILE A 201 4.15 -20.75 -6.09
C ILE A 201 5.06 -21.61 -6.97
N MET A 202 4.50 -22.63 -7.63
CA MET A 202 5.23 -23.48 -8.59
C MET A 202 5.41 -22.83 -9.98
N GLY A 203 5.01 -21.56 -10.16
CA GLY A 203 5.10 -20.84 -11.43
C GLY A 203 4.07 -21.26 -12.48
N CYS A 204 2.99 -21.93 -12.08
CA CYS A 204 1.92 -22.30 -12.98
C CYS A 204 1.00 -21.10 -13.26
N LEU A 205 0.61 -20.91 -14.53
CA LEU A 205 -0.41 -19.95 -14.90
C LEU A 205 -1.78 -20.43 -14.36
N LEU A 206 -2.49 -19.52 -13.69
CA LEU A 206 -3.89 -19.75 -13.32
C LEU A 206 -4.79 -19.07 -14.34
N TYR A 207 -5.72 -19.85 -14.90
CA TYR A 207 -6.83 -19.29 -15.67
C TYR A 207 -7.91 -18.84 -14.68
N THR A 208 -8.02 -17.54 -14.44
CA THR A 208 -9.18 -16.99 -13.74
C THR A 208 -10.38 -17.03 -14.67
N SER A 209 -11.55 -17.40 -14.16
CA SER A 209 -12.80 -17.26 -14.91
C SER A 209 -12.96 -15.81 -15.35
N PRO A 210 -13.42 -15.55 -16.59
CA PRO A 210 -13.65 -14.19 -17.05
C PRO A 210 -14.57 -13.45 -16.07
N SER A 211 -14.22 -12.21 -15.78
CA SER A 211 -15.05 -11.33 -14.95
C SER A 211 -16.47 -11.26 -15.55
N PRO A 212 -17.53 -11.14 -14.74
CA PRO A 212 -18.88 -10.93 -15.27
C PRO A 212 -19.01 -9.74 -16.24
N ARG A 213 -18.01 -8.83 -16.29
CA ARG A 213 -17.93 -7.76 -17.26
C ARG A 213 -17.47 -8.23 -18.63
N ASP A 214 -16.66 -9.28 -18.71
CA ASP A 214 -16.12 -9.80 -19.96
C ASP A 214 -17.15 -10.67 -20.71
N ALA A 215 -18.20 -11.12 -20.01
CA ALA A 215 -19.30 -11.91 -20.57
C ALA A 215 -20.35 -11.07 -21.33
N HIS A 216 -20.24 -9.75 -21.37
CA HIS A 216 -21.17 -8.85 -22.06
C HIS A 216 -20.62 -8.25 -23.36
N GLU A 217 -19.40 -8.59 -23.77
CA GLU A 217 -18.78 -8.11 -25.02
C GLU A 217 -18.67 -9.18 -26.13
N SER A 218 -19.45 -10.24 -26.06
CA SER A 218 -19.53 -11.27 -27.13
C SER A 218 -20.92 -11.39 -27.72
#